data_848f19deb3097f2e8c143c456521232b
#
_entry.id   848f19deb3097f2e8c143c456521232b
#
_cell.length_a   1.000
_cell.length_b   1.000
_cell.length_c   1.000
_cell.angle_alpha   90.00
_cell.angle_beta   90.00
_cell.angle_gamma   90.00
#
_symmetry.space_group_name_H-M   'P 1'
#
loop_
_entity.id
_entity.type
_entity.pdbx_description
1 polymer ?
#
loop_
_entity_poly.entity_id
_entity_poly.type
_entity_poly.pdbx_seq_one_letter_code
_entity_poly.pdbx_strand_id
1 'polypeptide(L)'
;IYEVFIMVSVNEFPIATANEIPGFKIIETKGFVYGLTVRSRGVGGQVSAGLRSLVGGEIKEYVSMMEDSRDEALERLIEHAKQVGGNAIVAVRFDSNDISNVMQEILAYGTAVVVEKEE
;
A
#
# COMPACT_ATOMS: atom_id res chain seq x y z
N ILE A 1 -16.88 -5.48 -12.84
CA ILE A 1 -17.15 -4.03 -12.80
C ILE A 1 -16.66 -3.41 -11.51
N TYR A 2 -16.91 -4.04 -10.36
CA TYR A 2 -16.38 -3.54 -9.10
C TYR A 2 -14.84 -3.58 -9.04
N GLU A 3 -14.21 -4.34 -9.90
CA GLU A 3 -12.74 -4.42 -10.00
C GLU A 3 -12.11 -3.05 -10.28
N VAL A 4 -12.84 -2.17 -10.93
CA VAL A 4 -12.39 -0.81 -11.22
C VAL A 4 -12.15 -0.02 -9.92
N PHE A 5 -12.85 -0.36 -8.85
CA PHE A 5 -12.77 0.32 -7.56
C PHE A 5 -11.77 -0.32 -6.61
N ILE A 6 -11.19 -1.43 -6.99
CA ILE A 6 -10.20 -2.14 -6.19
C ILE A 6 -8.82 -1.67 -6.64
N MET A 7 -8.06 -1.10 -5.72
CA MET A 7 -6.74 -0.55 -6.01
C MET A 7 -5.76 -1.64 -6.41
N VAL A 8 -5.67 -2.68 -5.61
CA VAL A 8 -4.86 -3.86 -5.87
C VAL A 8 -5.62 -5.05 -5.32
N SER A 9 -5.68 -6.10 -6.11
CA SER A 9 -6.25 -7.35 -5.67
C SER A 9 -5.14 -8.39 -5.63
N VAL A 10 -4.35 -8.37 -4.59
CA VAL A 10 -3.33 -9.40 -4.39
C VAL A 10 -4.04 -10.63 -3.86
N ASN A 11 -4.00 -11.72 -4.63
CA ASN A 11 -4.67 -12.96 -4.27
C ASN A 11 -6.18 -12.77 -4.03
N GLU A 12 -6.80 -11.91 -4.81
CA GLU A 12 -8.24 -11.64 -4.75
C GLU A 12 -8.72 -11.06 -3.41
N PHE A 13 -7.81 -10.43 -2.67
CA PHE A 13 -8.17 -9.74 -1.44
C PHE A 13 -8.60 -8.31 -1.76
N PRO A 14 -9.88 -7.96 -1.59
CA PRO A 14 -10.38 -6.63 -1.99
C PRO A 14 -9.79 -5.52 -1.13
N ILE A 15 -9.28 -4.49 -1.79
CA ILE A 15 -8.74 -3.30 -1.15
C ILE A 15 -9.36 -2.08 -1.83
N ALA A 16 -9.91 -1.17 -1.05
CA ALA A 16 -10.52 0.04 -1.58
C ALA A 16 -10.05 1.28 -0.83
N THR A 17 -9.92 2.38 -1.55
CA THR A 17 -9.69 3.69 -0.93
C THR A 17 -10.99 4.31 -0.44
N ALA A 18 -12.13 3.85 -0.97
CA ALA A 18 -13.46 4.24 -0.51
C ALA A 18 -13.79 3.59 0.83
N ASN A 19 -14.87 4.03 1.45
CA ASN A 19 -15.33 3.50 2.73
C ASN A 19 -16.13 2.21 2.59
N GLU A 20 -16.36 1.77 1.37
CA GLU A 20 -17.10 0.54 1.08
C GLU A 20 -16.56 -0.09 -0.18
N ILE A 21 -16.91 -1.34 -0.42
CA ILE A 21 -16.53 -2.08 -1.61
C ILE A 21 -17.80 -2.39 -2.39
N PRO A 22 -17.96 -1.82 -3.60
CA PRO A 22 -19.16 -2.05 -4.41
C PRO A 22 -19.39 -3.54 -4.64
N GLY A 23 -20.64 -3.96 -4.48
CA GLY A 23 -21.02 -5.36 -4.61
C GLY A 23 -20.83 -6.20 -3.36
N PHE A 24 -20.35 -5.59 -2.28
CA PHE A 24 -20.13 -6.26 -1.00
C PHE A 24 -20.73 -5.48 0.14
N LYS A 25 -21.16 -6.19 1.16
CA LYS A 25 -21.72 -5.63 2.37
C LYS A 25 -20.75 -5.86 3.53
N ILE A 26 -20.44 -4.82 4.25
CA ILE A 26 -19.61 -4.93 5.46
C ILE A 26 -20.49 -5.47 6.59
N ILE A 27 -20.11 -6.62 7.13
CA ILE A 27 -20.85 -7.26 8.21
C ILE A 27 -20.13 -7.16 9.55
N GLU A 28 -18.85 -6.84 9.53
CA GLU A 28 -18.07 -6.69 10.75
C GLU A 28 -16.86 -5.80 10.47
N THR A 29 -16.54 -4.95 11.43
CA THR A 29 -15.33 -4.11 11.36
C THR A 29 -14.30 -4.68 12.32
N LYS A 30 -13.13 -5.03 11.81
CA LYS A 30 -12.03 -5.58 12.62
C LYS A 30 -11.12 -4.51 13.18
N GLY A 31 -11.02 -3.37 12.52
CA GLY A 31 -10.29 -2.24 13.03
C GLY A 31 -9.09 -1.83 12.19
N PHE A 32 -8.25 -1.00 12.76
CA PHE A 32 -7.09 -0.43 12.10
C PHE A 32 -6.04 -1.49 11.78
N VAL A 33 -5.56 -1.47 10.55
CA VAL A 33 -4.44 -2.32 10.11
C VAL A 33 -3.45 -1.49 9.32
N TYR A 34 -2.22 -1.96 9.27
CA TYR A 34 -1.17 -1.27 8.53
C TYR A 34 -0.12 -2.23 8.00
N GLY A 35 0.61 -1.77 7.00
CA GLY A 35 1.79 -2.42 6.47
C GLY A 35 2.88 -1.39 6.28
N LEU A 36 4.09 -1.71 6.67
CA LEU A 36 5.20 -0.77 6.72
C LEU A 36 6.38 -1.31 5.94
N THR A 37 7.00 -0.45 5.14
CA THR A 37 8.29 -0.71 4.55
C THR A 37 9.24 0.41 4.86
N VAL A 38 10.51 0.07 5.05
CA VAL A 38 11.57 1.06 5.22
C VAL A 38 12.62 0.78 4.15
N ARG A 39 12.97 1.80 3.39
CA ARG A 39 13.99 1.72 2.35
C ARG A 39 15.16 2.60 2.71
N SER A 40 16.36 2.07 2.53
CA SER A 40 17.58 2.80 2.79
C SER A 40 17.97 3.64 1.58
N ARG A 41 18.17 4.93 1.80
CA ARG A 41 18.75 5.81 0.80
C ARG A 41 20.28 5.68 0.76
N GLY A 42 20.86 4.86 1.63
CA GLY A 42 22.30 4.60 1.62
C GLY A 42 22.69 3.79 0.39
N VAL A 43 21.85 2.82 0.03
CA VAL A 43 21.88 2.25 -1.31
C VAL A 43 21.48 3.33 -2.30
N GLY A 44 20.73 4.29 -1.85
CA GLY A 44 20.33 5.49 -2.54
C GLY A 44 21.39 6.56 -2.63
N GLY A 45 22.52 6.47 -1.93
CA GLY A 45 23.62 7.38 -2.15
C GLY A 45 24.12 7.30 -3.59
N GLN A 46 24.19 6.08 -4.11
CA GLN A 46 24.49 5.84 -5.52
C GLN A 46 23.30 6.20 -6.41
N VAL A 47 22.10 5.92 -5.96
CA VAL A 47 20.88 6.31 -6.67
C VAL A 47 20.75 7.83 -6.71
N SER A 48 21.01 8.52 -5.60
CA SER A 48 21.01 9.98 -5.56
C SER A 48 22.02 10.61 -6.50
N ALA A 49 23.21 10.04 -6.60
CA ALA A 49 24.23 10.51 -7.53
C ALA A 49 23.78 10.27 -8.98
N GLY A 50 23.17 9.12 -9.25
CA GLY A 50 22.56 8.80 -10.54
C GLY A 50 21.39 9.73 -10.86
N LEU A 51 20.59 10.06 -9.86
CA LEU A 51 19.45 10.96 -10.00
C LEU A 51 19.87 12.36 -10.35
N ARG A 52 20.94 12.86 -9.78
CA ARG A 52 21.47 14.20 -10.08
C ARG A 52 22.01 14.32 -11.49
N SER A 53 22.41 13.20 -12.09
CA SER A 53 22.91 13.19 -13.46
C SER A 53 21.79 13.15 -14.48
N LEU A 54 20.56 12.85 -14.06
CA LEU A 54 19.39 12.80 -14.92
C LEU A 54 18.66 14.15 -14.91
N VAL A 55 19.15 15.08 -15.69
CA VAL A 55 18.57 16.42 -15.76
C VAL A 55 17.38 16.39 -16.71
N GLY A 56 16.19 16.68 -16.17
CA GLY A 56 14.97 16.86 -16.96
C GLY A 56 14.29 15.60 -17.44
N GLY A 57 14.72 14.42 -16.99
CA GLY A 57 14.11 13.14 -17.35
C GLY A 57 13.35 12.49 -16.20
N GLU A 58 12.49 11.55 -16.53
CA GLU A 58 11.85 10.69 -15.55
C GLU A 58 12.89 9.75 -14.96
N ILE A 59 12.89 9.62 -13.64
CA ILE A 59 13.85 8.80 -12.91
C ILE A 59 13.24 7.43 -12.71
N LYS A 60 13.36 6.58 -13.74
CA LYS A 60 12.67 5.30 -13.81
C LYS A 60 13.04 4.33 -12.69
N GLU A 61 14.34 4.24 -12.38
CA GLU A 61 14.79 3.32 -11.31
C GLU A 61 14.27 3.75 -9.95
N TYR A 62 14.20 5.05 -9.69
CA TYR A 62 13.65 5.56 -8.45
C TYR A 62 12.15 5.29 -8.36
N VAL A 63 11.41 5.55 -9.44
CA VAL A 63 9.98 5.28 -9.52
C VAL A 63 9.72 3.80 -9.28
N SER A 64 10.46 2.92 -9.94
CA SER A 64 10.34 1.47 -9.78
C SER A 64 10.58 1.04 -8.34
N MET A 65 11.60 1.59 -7.69
CA MET A 65 11.91 1.30 -6.29
C MET A 65 10.78 1.74 -5.36
N MET A 66 10.18 2.89 -5.62
CA MET A 66 9.07 3.40 -4.81
C MET A 66 7.80 2.57 -5.03
N GLU A 67 7.55 2.16 -6.26
CA GLU A 67 6.42 1.27 -6.57
C GLU A 67 6.58 -0.07 -5.85
N ASP A 68 7.76 -0.67 -5.88
CA ASP A 68 8.05 -1.92 -5.18
C ASP A 68 7.84 -1.77 -3.67
N SER A 69 8.24 -0.64 -3.12
CA SER A 69 8.06 -0.35 -1.69
C SER A 69 6.59 -0.24 -1.32
N ARG A 70 5.78 0.38 -2.17
CA ARG A 70 4.34 0.49 -1.96
C ARG A 70 3.65 -0.87 -2.06
N ASP A 71 4.04 -1.65 -3.06
CA ASP A 71 3.49 -3.00 -3.24
C ASP A 71 3.78 -3.87 -2.03
N GLU A 72 5.00 -3.80 -1.50
CA GLU A 72 5.40 -4.54 -0.31
C GLU A 72 4.62 -4.06 0.91
N ALA A 73 4.40 -2.76 1.06
CA ALA A 73 3.60 -2.21 2.14
C ALA A 73 2.15 -2.72 2.06
N LEU A 74 1.59 -2.80 0.85
CA LEU A 74 0.25 -3.35 0.65
C LEU A 74 0.17 -4.84 0.99
N GLU A 75 1.18 -5.61 0.63
CA GLU A 75 1.22 -7.04 0.98
C GLU A 75 1.23 -7.22 2.50
N ARG A 76 1.99 -6.41 3.21
CA ARG A 76 2.04 -6.44 4.68
C ARG A 76 0.73 -5.97 5.29
N LEU A 77 0.08 -4.99 4.68
CA LEU A 77 -1.24 -4.54 5.10
C LEU A 77 -2.26 -5.67 5.00
N ILE A 78 -2.27 -6.38 3.88
CA ILE A 78 -3.16 -7.53 3.66
C ILE A 78 -2.88 -8.62 4.68
N GLU A 79 -1.63 -8.91 4.93
CA GLU A 79 -1.24 -9.93 5.91
C GLU A 79 -1.75 -9.56 7.31
N HIS A 80 -1.63 -8.30 7.70
CA HIS A 80 -2.15 -7.83 8.98
C HIS A 80 -3.67 -7.97 9.04
N ALA A 81 -4.37 -7.61 7.96
CA ALA A 81 -5.82 -7.76 7.89
C ALA A 81 -6.25 -9.22 8.05
N LYS A 82 -5.53 -10.15 7.43
CA LYS A 82 -5.79 -11.58 7.59
C LYS A 82 -5.58 -12.04 9.03
N GLN A 83 -4.54 -11.55 9.68
CA GLN A 83 -4.24 -11.89 11.07
C GLN A 83 -5.36 -11.49 12.03
N VAL A 84 -6.04 -10.39 11.76
CA VAL A 84 -7.16 -9.94 12.60
C VAL A 84 -8.51 -10.50 12.14
N GLY A 85 -8.51 -11.35 11.13
CA GLY A 85 -9.71 -12.03 10.66
C GLY A 85 -10.52 -11.27 9.62
N GLY A 86 -9.97 -10.23 9.01
CA GLY A 86 -10.61 -9.52 7.92
C GLY A 86 -10.47 -10.24 6.60
N ASN A 87 -11.37 -9.95 5.67
CA ASN A 87 -11.29 -10.45 4.31
C ASN A 87 -11.32 -9.32 3.27
N ALA A 88 -11.28 -8.09 3.73
CA ALA A 88 -11.20 -6.90 2.88
C ALA A 88 -10.64 -5.74 3.69
N ILE A 89 -10.19 -4.71 3.00
CA ILE A 89 -9.69 -3.49 3.63
C ILE A 89 -10.32 -2.30 2.92
N VAL A 90 -10.89 -1.39 3.70
CA VAL A 90 -11.48 -0.14 3.19
C VAL A 90 -10.72 1.06 3.69
N ALA A 91 -10.95 2.21 3.07
CA ALA A 91 -10.34 3.49 3.43
C ALA A 91 -8.81 3.40 3.45
N VAL A 92 -8.24 2.70 2.48
CA VAL A 92 -6.79 2.52 2.39
C VAL A 92 -6.12 3.84 1.98
N ARG A 93 -5.04 4.16 2.68
CA ARG A 93 -4.21 5.34 2.43
C ARG A 93 -2.74 4.96 2.54
N PHE A 94 -1.92 5.76 1.89
CA PHE A 94 -0.48 5.70 2.06
C PHE A 94 0.01 6.94 2.76
N ASP A 95 1.06 6.77 3.54
CA ASP A 95 1.83 7.87 4.09
C ASP A 95 3.30 7.59 3.85
N SER A 96 4.09 8.64 3.67
CA SER A 96 5.51 8.51 3.38
C SER A 96 6.27 9.50 4.22
N ASN A 97 7.27 9.02 4.95
CA ASN A 97 8.05 9.85 5.86
C ASN A 97 9.54 9.59 5.69
N ASP A 98 10.31 10.65 5.80
CA ASP A 98 11.76 10.55 5.88
C ASP A 98 12.13 10.31 7.35
N ILE A 99 12.69 9.12 7.64
CA ILE A 99 13.13 8.78 8.98
C ILE A 99 14.47 9.44 9.25
N SER A 100 15.29 9.51 8.20
CA SER A 100 16.60 10.17 8.25
C SER A 100 17.02 10.55 6.83
N ASN A 101 18.20 11.15 6.69
CA ASN A 101 18.73 11.48 5.36
C ASN A 101 18.95 10.24 4.48
N VAL A 102 18.98 9.06 5.07
CA VAL A 102 19.28 7.80 4.36
C VAL A 102 18.15 6.79 4.39
N MET A 103 17.04 7.10 5.08
CA MET A 103 15.91 6.14 5.18
C MET A 103 14.59 6.80 4.95
N GLN A 104 13.73 6.10 4.23
CA GLN A 104 12.37 6.51 3.96
C GLN A 104 11.40 5.41 4.35
N GLU A 105 10.33 5.79 5.04
CA GLU A 105 9.23 4.93 5.43
C GLU A 105 8.08 5.07 4.46
N ILE A 106 7.47 3.95 4.09
CA ILE A 106 6.19 3.94 3.40
C ILE A 106 5.23 3.12 4.24
N LEU A 107 4.14 3.77 4.62
CA LEU A 107 3.09 3.19 5.43
C LEU A 107 1.82 3.07 4.60
N ALA A 108 1.29 1.85 4.51
CA ALA A 108 -0.06 1.62 3.99
C ALA A 108 -0.96 1.31 5.19
N TYR A 109 -2.12 1.93 5.25
CA TYR A 109 -3.03 1.69 6.36
C TYR A 109 -4.48 1.79 5.92
N GLY A 110 -5.35 1.23 6.72
CA GLY A 110 -6.78 1.22 6.44
C GLY A 110 -7.54 0.51 7.54
N THR A 111 -8.78 0.16 7.24
CA THR A 111 -9.66 -0.54 8.16
C THR A 111 -9.96 -1.94 7.62
N ALA A 112 -9.57 -2.96 8.39
CA ALA A 112 -9.91 -4.33 8.04
C ALA A 112 -11.38 -4.59 8.38
N VAL A 113 -12.07 -5.22 7.45
CA VAL A 113 -13.50 -5.53 7.58
C VAL A 113 -13.75 -6.96 7.12
N VAL A 114 -14.89 -7.50 7.53
CA VAL A 114 -15.44 -8.71 6.96
C VAL A 114 -16.58 -8.30 6.05
N VAL A 115 -16.50 -8.73 4.81
CA VAL A 115 -17.54 -8.44 3.83
C VAL A 115 -18.17 -9.72 3.30
N GLU A 116 -19.40 -9.61 2.88
CA GLU A 116 -20.15 -10.64 2.16
C GLU A 116 -20.62 -10.07 0.85
N LYS A 117 -20.67 -10.90 -0.17
CA LYS A 117 -21.19 -10.50 -1.46
C LYS A 117 -22.66 -10.15 -1.35
N GLU A 118 -23.03 -9.00 -1.90
CA GLU A 118 -24.44 -8.62 -2.02
C GLU A 118 -25.11 -9.42 -3.12
N GLU A 119 -26.35 -9.80 -2.87
CA GLU A 119 -27.17 -10.48 -3.86
C GLU A 119 -27.87 -9.50 -4.80
#